data_db2cf3f2d0cd8130e30a5623c1eecfe5
#
_entry.id   db2cf3f2d0cd8130e30a5623c1eecfe5
#
_cell.length_a   1.000
_cell.length_b   1.000
_cell.length_c   1.000
_cell.angle_alpha   90.00
_cell.angle_beta   90.00
_cell.angle_gamma   90.00
#
_symmetry.space_group_name_H-M   'P 1'
#
loop_
_entity.id
_entity.type
_entity.pdbx_description
1 polymer ?
#
loop_
_entity_poly.entity_id
_entity_poly.type
_entity_poly.pdbx_seq_one_letter_code
_entity_poly.pdbx_strand_id
1 'polypeptide(L)'
;MMMTGKETLDEALRCVCGDREAYGTPEDNFGRIARLWADYLRHPILPHDVAAMMALLKIARIASGQPKADNWVDLAGYAACGAELQAVENREVPDYAE
;
A
#
# COMPACT_ATOMS: atom_id res chain seq x y z
N MET A 1 -15.64 16.19 -6.53
CA MET A 1 -15.61 16.90 -5.25
C MET A 1 -14.51 16.34 -4.36
N MET A 2 -13.79 17.23 -3.72
CA MET A 2 -12.70 16.81 -2.83
C MET A 2 -13.25 16.49 -1.44
N MET A 3 -12.55 15.61 -0.75
CA MET A 3 -12.90 15.17 0.61
C MET A 3 -12.10 15.95 1.65
N THR A 4 -12.65 16.06 2.86
CA THR A 4 -11.87 16.53 4.01
C THR A 4 -10.83 15.48 4.39
N GLY A 5 -9.88 15.86 5.24
CA GLY A 5 -8.89 14.89 5.74
C GLY A 5 -9.54 13.71 6.45
N LYS A 6 -10.54 14.00 7.29
CA LYS A 6 -11.25 12.95 8.00
C LYS A 6 -11.98 12.02 7.04
N GLU A 7 -12.69 12.57 6.07
CA GLU A 7 -13.39 11.77 5.08
C GLU A 7 -12.43 10.88 4.27
N THR A 8 -11.27 11.43 3.92
CA THR A 8 -10.24 10.68 3.21
C THR A 8 -9.77 9.48 4.02
N LEU A 9 -9.50 9.68 5.31
CA LEU A 9 -9.06 8.60 6.19
C LEU A 9 -10.16 7.58 6.43
N ASP A 10 -11.41 8.04 6.60
CA ASP A 10 -12.54 7.14 6.78
C ASP A 10 -12.75 6.25 5.54
N GLU A 11 -12.63 6.85 4.35
CA GLU A 11 -12.79 6.09 3.11
C GLU A 11 -11.64 5.11 2.91
N ALA A 12 -10.42 5.51 3.23
CA ALA A 12 -9.26 4.63 3.16
C ALA A 12 -9.44 3.43 4.09
N LEU A 13 -9.92 3.68 5.30
CA LEU A 13 -10.19 2.62 6.27
C LEU A 13 -11.21 1.63 5.71
N ARG A 14 -12.29 2.15 5.13
CA ARG A 14 -13.34 1.30 4.54
C ARG A 14 -12.77 0.43 3.42
N CYS A 15 -11.94 0.99 2.55
CA CYS A 15 -11.34 0.26 1.44
C CYS A 15 -10.38 -0.82 1.92
N VAL A 16 -9.55 -0.49 2.90
CA VAL A 16 -8.57 -1.45 3.44
C VAL A 16 -9.26 -2.63 4.11
N CYS A 17 -10.34 -2.37 4.86
CA CYS A 17 -11.06 -3.42 5.56
C CYS A 17 -12.06 -4.16 4.68
N GLY A 18 -12.70 -3.44 3.73
CA GLY A 18 -13.81 -3.97 2.95
C GLY A 18 -13.41 -5.02 1.91
N ASP A 19 -12.21 -4.92 1.37
CA ASP A 19 -11.79 -5.79 0.27
C ASP A 19 -11.01 -7.03 0.72
N ARG A 20 -10.83 -7.23 2.01
CA ARG A 20 -10.03 -8.35 2.52
C ARG A 20 -10.58 -9.71 2.14
N GLU A 21 -11.90 -9.85 2.11
CA GLU A 21 -12.54 -11.13 1.75
C GLU A 21 -12.32 -11.48 0.30
N ALA A 22 -12.29 -10.48 -0.59
CA ALA A 22 -12.16 -10.71 -2.02
C ALA A 22 -10.74 -11.04 -2.43
N TYR A 23 -9.74 -10.40 -1.83
CA TYR A 23 -8.35 -10.51 -2.26
C TYR A 23 -7.41 -11.14 -1.24
N GLY A 24 -7.96 -11.57 -0.10
CA GLY A 24 -7.17 -12.09 0.99
C GLY A 24 -6.58 -10.95 1.83
N THR A 25 -5.61 -11.27 2.65
CA THR A 25 -4.95 -10.26 3.48
C THR A 25 -3.99 -9.45 2.63
N PRO A 26 -3.61 -8.24 3.07
CA PRO A 26 -2.54 -7.50 2.41
C PRO A 26 -1.25 -8.33 2.29
N GLU A 27 -0.95 -9.16 3.29
CA GLU A 27 0.23 -10.03 3.26
C GLU A 27 0.18 -10.99 2.08
N ASP A 28 -0.98 -11.61 1.83
CA ASP A 28 -1.14 -12.56 0.74
C ASP A 28 -1.05 -11.86 -0.61
N ASN A 29 -1.79 -10.76 -0.77
CA ASN A 29 -1.87 -10.06 -2.04
C ASN A 29 -0.56 -9.37 -2.40
N PHE A 30 -0.03 -8.56 -1.49
CA PHE A 30 1.23 -7.85 -1.74
C PHE A 30 2.42 -8.81 -1.79
N GLY A 31 2.37 -9.90 -1.04
CA GLY A 31 3.39 -10.93 -1.12
C GLY A 31 3.46 -11.57 -2.48
N ARG A 32 2.31 -11.85 -3.09
CA ARG A 32 2.25 -12.41 -4.44
C ARG A 32 2.82 -11.41 -5.46
N ILE A 33 2.41 -10.16 -5.36
CA ILE A 33 2.91 -9.11 -6.26
C ILE A 33 4.43 -8.95 -6.10
N ALA A 34 4.91 -8.95 -4.86
CA ALA A 34 6.33 -8.79 -4.58
C ALA A 34 7.15 -9.91 -5.25
N ARG A 35 6.67 -11.15 -5.17
CA ARG A 35 7.35 -12.27 -5.82
C ARG A 35 7.40 -12.11 -7.33
N LEU A 36 6.29 -11.71 -7.93
CA LEU A 36 6.23 -11.51 -9.37
C LEU A 36 7.15 -10.38 -9.82
N TRP A 37 7.14 -9.28 -9.10
CA TRP A 37 8.00 -8.13 -9.43
C TRP A 37 9.46 -8.45 -9.21
N ALA A 38 9.80 -9.19 -8.15
CA ALA A 38 11.16 -9.61 -7.88
C ALA A 38 11.70 -10.50 -9.00
N ASP A 39 10.88 -11.43 -9.48
CA ASP A 39 11.25 -12.30 -10.59
C ASP A 39 11.50 -11.52 -11.87
N TYR A 40 10.60 -10.59 -12.17
CA TYR A 40 10.73 -9.79 -13.39
C TYR A 40 11.97 -8.89 -13.35
N LEU A 41 12.18 -8.21 -12.23
CA LEU A 41 13.29 -7.28 -12.07
C LEU A 41 14.61 -7.97 -11.69
N ARG A 42 14.55 -9.22 -11.30
CA ARG A 42 15.71 -9.97 -10.78
C ARG A 42 16.36 -9.23 -9.61
N HIS A 43 15.52 -8.78 -8.70
CA HIS A 43 15.93 -8.00 -7.54
C HIS A 43 14.96 -8.29 -6.39
N PRO A 44 15.45 -8.43 -5.16
CA PRO A 44 14.56 -8.66 -4.03
C PRO A 44 13.54 -7.52 -3.86
N ILE A 45 12.28 -7.90 -3.74
CA ILE A 45 11.17 -6.98 -3.49
C ILE A 45 10.38 -7.54 -2.32
N LEU A 46 10.22 -6.77 -1.28
CA LEU A 46 9.41 -7.15 -0.13
C LEU A 46 7.98 -6.62 -0.29
N PRO A 47 7.00 -7.23 0.40
CA PRO A 47 5.62 -6.76 0.28
C PRO A 47 5.44 -5.27 0.60
N HIS A 48 6.13 -4.73 1.61
CA HIS A 48 5.99 -3.31 1.90
C HIS A 48 6.59 -2.43 0.81
N ASP A 49 7.56 -2.94 0.03
CA ASP A 49 8.09 -2.22 -1.13
C ASP A 49 6.99 -2.04 -2.17
N VAL A 50 6.15 -3.07 -2.36
CA VAL A 50 5.01 -2.97 -3.28
C VAL A 50 4.08 -1.85 -2.85
N ALA A 51 3.75 -1.78 -1.56
CA ALA A 51 2.90 -0.72 -1.03
C ALA A 51 3.51 0.66 -1.28
N ALA A 52 4.82 0.81 -1.03
CA ALA A 52 5.52 2.06 -1.25
C ALA A 52 5.52 2.45 -2.73
N MET A 53 5.73 1.48 -3.62
CA MET A 53 5.74 1.74 -5.06
C MET A 53 4.35 2.13 -5.57
N MET A 54 3.30 1.50 -5.05
CA MET A 54 1.93 1.88 -5.39
C MET A 54 1.59 3.27 -4.86
N ALA A 55 2.11 3.64 -3.68
CA ALA A 55 1.97 4.98 -3.15
C ALA A 55 2.62 6.00 -4.08
N LEU A 56 3.80 5.69 -4.60
CA LEU A 56 4.49 6.56 -5.56
C LEU A 56 3.70 6.70 -6.86
N LEU A 57 3.03 5.63 -7.30
CA LEU A 57 2.14 5.69 -8.46
C LEU A 57 1.03 6.71 -8.24
N LYS A 58 0.44 6.70 -7.05
CA LYS A 58 -0.63 7.66 -6.72
C LYS A 58 -0.09 9.09 -6.63
N ILE A 59 1.12 9.26 -6.11
CA ILE A 59 1.77 10.58 -6.09
C ILE A 59 1.97 11.08 -7.52
N ALA A 60 2.39 10.21 -8.43
CA ALA A 60 2.55 10.58 -9.84
C ALA A 60 1.22 11.04 -10.45
N ARG A 61 0.13 10.36 -10.13
CA ARG A 61 -1.20 10.76 -10.60
C ARG A 61 -1.64 12.10 -10.03
N ILE A 62 -1.36 12.34 -8.75
CA ILE A 62 -1.63 13.63 -8.12
C ILE A 62 -0.85 14.73 -8.83
N ALA A 63 0.42 14.48 -9.12
CA ALA A 63 1.30 15.45 -9.79
C ALA A 63 0.85 15.73 -11.22
N SER A 64 0.10 14.83 -11.85
CA SER A 64 -0.40 15.04 -13.21
C SER A 64 -1.47 16.13 -13.30
N GLY A 65 -1.99 16.59 -12.15
CA GLY A 65 -2.91 17.71 -12.09
C GLY A 65 -4.38 17.35 -12.13
N GLN A 66 -4.73 16.07 -12.16
CA GLN A 66 -6.13 15.66 -12.13
C GLN A 66 -6.61 15.62 -10.67
N PRO A 67 -7.53 16.49 -10.26
CA PRO A 67 -7.95 16.57 -8.86
C PRO A 67 -8.98 15.50 -8.52
N LYS A 68 -8.52 14.29 -8.30
CA LYS A 68 -9.38 13.16 -7.93
C LYS A 68 -9.14 12.77 -6.49
N ALA A 69 -10.20 12.79 -5.69
CA ALA A 69 -10.11 12.41 -4.28
C ALA A 69 -9.59 10.98 -4.11
N ASP A 70 -9.92 10.07 -5.04
CA ASP A 70 -9.49 8.68 -4.96
C ASP A 70 -7.98 8.51 -4.90
N ASN A 71 -7.22 9.41 -5.52
CA ASN A 71 -5.77 9.33 -5.47
C ASN A 71 -5.26 9.49 -4.03
N TRP A 72 -5.84 10.41 -3.28
CA TRP A 72 -5.47 10.61 -1.88
C TRP A 72 -5.94 9.48 -0.99
N VAL A 73 -7.15 8.97 -1.24
CA VAL A 73 -7.70 7.82 -0.53
C VAL A 73 -6.80 6.60 -0.72
N ASP A 74 -6.44 6.32 -1.97
CA ASP A 74 -5.61 5.16 -2.29
C ASP A 74 -4.21 5.31 -1.69
N LEU A 75 -3.64 6.53 -1.72
CA LEU A 75 -2.34 6.78 -1.11
C LEU A 75 -2.38 6.48 0.39
N ALA A 76 -3.41 6.93 1.07
CA ALA A 76 -3.60 6.66 2.50
C ALA A 76 -3.76 5.15 2.75
N GLY A 77 -4.50 4.47 1.87
CA GLY A 77 -4.68 3.02 1.96
C GLY A 77 -3.36 2.26 1.81
N TYR A 78 -2.56 2.63 0.83
CA TYR A 78 -1.25 1.99 0.64
C TYR A 78 -0.32 2.28 1.81
N ALA A 79 -0.39 3.46 2.39
CA ALA A 79 0.40 3.78 3.58
C ALA A 79 0.02 2.86 4.75
N ALA A 80 -1.28 2.65 4.96
CA ALA A 80 -1.76 1.76 6.01
C ALA A 80 -1.32 0.32 5.76
N CYS A 81 -1.47 -0.16 4.52
CA CYS A 81 -1.02 -1.51 4.14
C CYS A 81 0.49 -1.65 4.32
N GLY A 82 1.25 -0.66 3.92
CA GLY A 82 2.70 -0.68 4.06
C GLY A 82 3.13 -0.79 5.52
N ALA A 83 2.47 -0.06 6.39
CA ALA A 83 2.77 -0.11 7.82
C ALA A 83 2.48 -1.51 8.39
N GLU A 84 1.35 -2.10 8.03
CA GLU A 84 0.99 -3.45 8.49
C GLU A 84 1.98 -4.49 7.96
N LEU A 85 2.33 -4.40 6.68
CA LEU A 85 3.26 -5.34 6.05
C LEU A 85 4.65 -5.26 6.66
N GLN A 86 5.14 -4.06 6.89
CA GLN A 86 6.47 -3.88 7.49
C GLN A 86 6.50 -4.40 8.93
N ALA A 87 5.40 -4.24 9.67
CA ALA A 87 5.30 -4.78 11.01
C ALA A 87 5.41 -6.31 11.01
N VAL A 88 4.80 -6.97 10.03
CA VAL A 88 4.89 -8.43 9.88
C VAL A 88 6.31 -8.84 9.52
N GLU A 89 6.93 -8.15 8.58
CA GLU A 89 8.30 -8.43 8.15
C GLU A 89 9.28 -8.29 9.31
N ASN A 90 9.09 -7.27 10.14
CA ASN A 90 9.97 -7.01 11.27
C ASN A 90 9.87 -8.06 12.36
N ARG A 91 8.78 -8.82 12.42
CA ARG A 91 8.68 -9.95 13.37
C ARG A 91 9.68 -11.05 13.04
N GLU A 92 10.10 -11.15 11.79
CA GLU A 92 11.03 -12.15 11.32
C GLU A 92 12.46 -11.64 11.26
N VAL A 93 12.68 -10.37 11.58
CA VAL A 93 13.98 -9.71 11.51
C VAL A 93 14.36 -9.21 12.90
N PRO A 94 15.60 -9.47 13.36
CA PRO A 94 16.04 -8.97 14.66
C PRO A 94 15.97 -7.45 14.75
N ASP A 95 15.75 -6.94 15.97
CA ASP A 95 15.61 -5.50 16.23
C ASP A 95 16.82 -4.67 15.78
N TYR A 96 17.99 -5.28 15.76
CA TYR A 96 19.18 -4.55 15.34
C TYR A 96 19.13 -4.11 13.87
N ALA A 97 18.17 -4.60 13.12
CA ALA A 97 18.05 -4.27 11.70
C ALA A 97 17.48 -2.87 11.46
N GLU A 98 17.13 -2.15 12.51
CA GLU A 98 16.61 -0.81 12.35
C GLU A 98 17.61 0.12 11.67
#